data_1282da566daed664fe7f20ae84da5f39
#
_entry.id   1282da566daed664fe7f20ae84da5f39
#
_cell.length_a   1.000
_cell.length_b   1.000
_cell.length_c   1.000
_cell.angle_alpha   90.00
_cell.angle_beta   90.00
_cell.angle_gamma   90.00
#
_symmetry.space_group_name_H-M   'P 1'
#
loop_
_entity.id
_entity.type
_entity.pdbx_description
1 polymer ?
#
loop_
_entity_poly.entity_id
_entity_poly.type
_entity_poly.pdbx_seq_one_letter_code
_entity_poly.pdbx_strand_id
1 'polypeptide(L)'
;MALYPDGLLSQVFVASTYPLEVVEAQPWLQRNSTLSGTQLTGAAKQQSWDPSVQMLVVFPDVLNRLSQDIRWTTDLGNAFLAQQTDVMAAVQRLRSSAQANGRLTSPPQQTVSAETQGWQPAVAIQPADPDVIYVPIYDPAYVWGPPVWGLLPFAVLSCVRIRMGTCH
;
A
#
# COMPACT_ATOMS: atom_id res chain seq x y z
N MET A 1 -1.67 3.29 4.87
CA MET A 1 -1.16 3.12 3.48
C MET A 1 -0.01 4.07 3.13
N ALA A 2 0.07 5.30 3.67
CA ALA A 2 1.15 6.23 3.34
C ALA A 2 2.58 5.70 3.52
N LEU A 3 2.78 4.70 4.36
CA LEU A 3 4.08 4.05 4.61
C LEU A 3 4.33 2.80 3.74
N TYR A 4 3.50 2.53 2.75
CA TYR A 4 3.81 1.50 1.76
C TYR A 4 4.96 1.97 0.86
N PRO A 5 5.77 1.03 0.31
CA PRO A 5 6.75 1.34 -0.73
C PRO A 5 6.11 2.09 -1.89
N ASP A 6 6.85 3.00 -2.51
CA ASP A 6 6.32 3.93 -3.51
C ASP A 6 5.64 3.23 -4.69
N GLY A 7 6.24 2.12 -5.16
CA GLY A 7 5.65 1.32 -6.24
C GLY A 7 4.28 0.73 -5.88
N LEU A 8 4.14 0.19 -4.66
CA LEU A 8 2.87 -0.36 -4.20
C LEU A 8 1.84 0.75 -3.94
N LEU A 9 2.27 1.86 -3.33
CA LEU A 9 1.39 2.99 -3.06
C LEU A 9 0.79 3.56 -4.34
N SER A 10 1.59 3.67 -5.40
CA SER A 10 1.12 4.11 -6.72
C SER A 10 0.03 3.18 -7.26
N GLN A 11 0.22 1.86 -7.15
CA GLN A 11 -0.80 0.88 -7.56
C GLN A 11 -2.09 1.00 -6.72
N VAL A 12 -1.96 1.24 -5.42
CA VAL A 12 -3.12 1.46 -4.53
C VAL A 12 -3.93 2.67 -4.98
N PHE A 13 -3.29 3.78 -5.34
CA PHE A 13 -3.99 4.97 -5.82
C PHE A 13 -4.72 4.71 -7.13
N VAL A 14 -4.07 4.08 -8.10
CA VAL A 14 -4.69 3.75 -9.40
C VAL A 14 -5.84 2.76 -9.19
N ALA A 15 -5.64 1.67 -8.44
CA ALA A 15 -6.69 0.69 -8.16
C ALA A 15 -7.90 1.31 -7.43
N SER A 16 -7.68 2.32 -6.59
CA SER A 16 -8.77 3.03 -5.90
C SER A 16 -9.71 3.79 -6.85
N THR A 17 -9.26 4.04 -8.09
CA THR A 17 -10.12 4.63 -9.14
C THR A 17 -11.06 3.61 -9.80
N TYR A 18 -10.87 2.32 -9.48
CA TYR A 18 -11.69 1.19 -9.96
C TYR A 18 -12.36 0.45 -8.78
N PRO A 19 -13.18 1.11 -7.96
CA PRO A 19 -13.69 0.54 -6.71
C PRO A 19 -14.55 -0.71 -6.92
N LEU A 20 -15.27 -0.83 -8.03
CA LEU A 20 -16.06 -2.02 -8.36
C LEU A 20 -15.17 -3.24 -8.58
N GLU A 21 -14.07 -3.06 -9.29
CA GLU A 21 -13.11 -4.15 -9.54
C GLU A 21 -12.41 -4.60 -8.24
N VAL A 22 -12.11 -3.67 -7.35
CA VAL A 22 -11.57 -3.99 -6.02
C VAL A 22 -12.54 -4.88 -5.23
N VAL A 23 -13.85 -4.56 -5.28
CA VAL A 23 -14.90 -5.37 -4.63
C VAL A 23 -15.02 -6.75 -5.28
N GLU A 24 -14.87 -6.86 -6.59
CA GLU A 24 -14.93 -8.14 -7.31
C GLU A 24 -13.69 -9.00 -7.07
N ALA A 25 -12.52 -8.36 -7.01
CA ALA A 25 -11.25 -9.06 -6.86
C ALA A 25 -11.12 -9.77 -5.51
N GLN A 26 -11.69 -9.23 -4.44
CA GLN A 26 -11.61 -9.78 -3.10
C GLN A 26 -12.25 -11.18 -2.97
N PRO A 27 -13.54 -11.41 -3.32
CA PRO A 27 -14.14 -12.76 -3.29
C PRO A 27 -13.51 -13.69 -4.36
N TRP A 28 -13.03 -13.15 -5.47
CA TRP A 28 -12.29 -13.95 -6.45
C TRP A 28 -11.00 -14.50 -5.83
N LEU A 29 -10.24 -13.68 -5.11
CA LEU A 29 -9.02 -14.10 -4.42
C LEU A 29 -9.32 -15.19 -3.38
N GLN A 30 -10.40 -15.05 -2.62
CA GLN A 30 -10.82 -16.07 -1.64
C GLN A 30 -11.12 -17.42 -2.29
N ARG A 31 -11.81 -17.42 -3.43
CA ARG A 31 -12.11 -18.64 -4.22
C ARG A 31 -10.87 -19.28 -4.82
N ASN A 32 -9.82 -18.51 -5.05
CA ASN A 32 -8.56 -18.95 -5.65
C ASN A 32 -7.41 -19.02 -4.60
N SER A 33 -7.73 -19.20 -3.33
CA SER A 33 -6.77 -19.19 -2.21
C SER A 33 -5.69 -20.27 -2.28
N THR A 34 -5.86 -21.28 -3.13
CA THR A 34 -4.88 -22.32 -3.38
C THR A 34 -3.79 -21.90 -4.36
N LEU A 35 -4.04 -20.84 -5.14
CA LEU A 35 -3.06 -20.30 -6.09
C LEU A 35 -2.07 -19.38 -5.37
N SER A 36 -0.82 -19.40 -5.81
CA SER A 36 0.23 -18.55 -5.27
C SER A 36 1.25 -18.14 -6.34
N GLY A 37 1.99 -17.08 -6.08
CA GLY A 37 3.07 -16.61 -6.95
C GLY A 37 2.62 -16.40 -8.39
N THR A 38 3.36 -17.01 -9.34
CA THR A 38 3.11 -16.83 -10.79
C THR A 38 1.77 -17.40 -11.25
N GLN A 39 1.25 -18.45 -10.59
CA GLN A 39 -0.06 -19.02 -10.93
C GLN A 39 -1.18 -18.04 -10.58
N LEU A 40 -1.13 -17.43 -9.41
CA LEU A 40 -2.09 -16.43 -8.98
C LEU A 40 -2.06 -15.19 -9.90
N THR A 41 -0.85 -14.70 -10.21
CA THR A 41 -0.67 -13.56 -11.12
C THR A 41 -1.18 -13.88 -12.53
N GLY A 42 -0.90 -15.09 -13.04
CA GLY A 42 -1.37 -15.56 -14.34
C GLY A 42 -2.89 -15.63 -14.41
N ALA A 43 -3.55 -16.14 -13.35
CA ALA A 43 -5.00 -16.22 -13.27
C ALA A 43 -5.66 -14.82 -13.14
N ALA A 44 -5.04 -13.91 -12.39
CA ALA A 44 -5.50 -12.53 -12.25
C ALA A 44 -5.46 -11.76 -13.58
N LYS A 45 -4.43 -11.98 -14.40
CA LYS A 45 -4.30 -11.38 -15.74
C LYS A 45 -5.39 -11.82 -16.74
N GLN A 46 -6.11 -12.91 -16.46
CA GLN A 46 -7.24 -13.35 -17.28
C GLN A 46 -8.56 -12.63 -16.91
N GLN A 47 -8.56 -11.86 -15.83
CA GLN A 47 -9.71 -11.04 -15.45
C GLN A 47 -9.72 -9.73 -16.25
N SER A 48 -10.89 -9.16 -16.45
CA SER A 48 -11.08 -7.89 -17.17
C SER A 48 -10.81 -6.66 -16.32
N TRP A 49 -10.05 -6.81 -15.22
CA TRP A 49 -9.72 -5.72 -14.29
C TRP A 49 -8.55 -4.87 -14.79
N ASP A 50 -8.48 -3.66 -14.29
CA ASP A 50 -7.31 -2.79 -14.48
C ASP A 50 -6.02 -3.48 -13.98
N PRO A 51 -4.88 -3.29 -14.67
CA PRO A 51 -3.60 -3.88 -14.26
C PRO A 51 -3.22 -3.59 -12.81
N SER A 52 -3.60 -2.43 -12.26
CA SER A 52 -3.35 -2.09 -10.85
C SER A 52 -4.13 -2.99 -9.89
N VAL A 53 -5.38 -3.30 -10.19
CA VAL A 53 -6.20 -4.23 -9.40
C VAL A 53 -5.67 -5.66 -9.54
N GLN A 54 -5.32 -6.09 -10.76
CA GLN A 54 -4.69 -7.39 -11.00
C GLN A 54 -3.39 -7.56 -10.20
N MET A 55 -2.59 -6.49 -10.09
CA MET A 55 -1.37 -6.50 -9.28
C MET A 55 -1.67 -6.60 -7.78
N LEU A 56 -2.72 -5.93 -7.29
CA LEU A 56 -3.07 -5.95 -5.86
C LEU A 56 -3.54 -7.32 -5.36
N VAL A 57 -3.91 -8.23 -6.25
CA VAL A 57 -4.29 -9.62 -5.89
C VAL A 57 -3.15 -10.36 -5.19
N VAL A 58 -1.89 -10.04 -5.50
CA VAL A 58 -0.73 -10.65 -4.82
C VAL A 58 -0.47 -10.05 -3.43
N PHE A 59 -1.24 -9.04 -3.04
CA PHE A 59 -1.21 -8.39 -1.72
C PHE A 59 -2.57 -8.49 -1.02
N PRO A 60 -2.95 -9.67 -0.51
CA PRO A 60 -4.27 -9.95 0.05
C PRO A 60 -4.69 -8.96 1.13
N ASP A 61 -3.77 -8.56 1.99
CA ASP A 61 -4.05 -7.64 3.11
C ASP A 61 -4.38 -6.22 2.60
N VAL A 62 -3.71 -5.79 1.52
CA VAL A 62 -3.96 -4.49 0.89
C VAL A 62 -5.32 -4.50 0.22
N LEU A 63 -5.59 -5.53 -0.58
CA LEU A 63 -6.87 -5.69 -1.29
C LEU A 63 -8.03 -5.80 -0.30
N ASN A 64 -7.87 -6.59 0.77
CA ASN A 64 -8.87 -6.71 1.83
C ASN A 64 -9.14 -5.36 2.50
N ARG A 65 -8.10 -4.58 2.81
CA ARG A 65 -8.26 -3.26 3.42
C ARG A 65 -9.00 -2.27 2.52
N LEU A 66 -8.75 -2.29 1.22
CA LEU A 66 -9.47 -1.46 0.24
C LEU A 66 -10.94 -1.89 0.11
N SER A 67 -11.21 -3.19 0.11
CA SER A 67 -12.58 -3.73 -0.01
C SER A 67 -13.42 -3.56 1.25
N GLN A 68 -12.81 -3.54 2.44
CA GLN A 68 -13.51 -3.37 3.72
C GLN A 68 -14.16 -2.00 3.88
N ASP A 69 -13.54 -0.95 3.35
CA ASP A 69 -14.11 0.40 3.35
C ASP A 69 -14.13 0.96 1.91
N ILE A 70 -15.09 0.47 1.15
CA ILE A 70 -15.22 0.83 -0.26
C ILE A 70 -15.59 2.31 -0.46
N ARG A 71 -16.26 2.92 0.51
CA ARG A 71 -16.56 4.35 0.46
C ARG A 71 -15.26 5.15 0.54
N TRP A 72 -14.43 4.86 1.53
CA TRP A 72 -13.11 5.50 1.67
C TRP A 72 -12.22 5.25 0.44
N THR A 73 -12.23 4.04 -0.10
CA THR A 73 -11.48 3.67 -1.32
C THR A 73 -11.94 4.49 -2.52
N THR A 74 -13.26 4.65 -2.69
CA THR A 74 -13.84 5.48 -3.76
C THR A 74 -13.45 6.96 -3.57
N ASP A 75 -13.54 7.48 -2.35
CA ASP A 75 -13.17 8.86 -2.06
C ASP A 75 -11.68 9.11 -2.31
N LEU A 76 -10.81 8.13 -1.97
CA LEU A 76 -9.38 8.19 -2.28
C LEU A 76 -9.12 8.22 -3.79
N GLY A 77 -9.79 7.37 -4.56
CA GLY A 77 -9.70 7.34 -6.02
C GLY A 77 -10.15 8.66 -6.65
N ASN A 78 -11.27 9.20 -6.21
CA ASN A 78 -11.78 10.49 -6.65
C ASN A 78 -10.81 11.63 -6.32
N ALA A 79 -10.27 11.66 -5.11
CA ALA A 79 -9.28 12.65 -4.70
C ALA A 79 -8.00 12.53 -5.55
N PHE A 80 -7.55 11.32 -5.84
CA PHE A 80 -6.37 11.09 -6.67
C PHE A 80 -6.58 11.58 -8.11
N LEU A 81 -7.75 11.36 -8.69
CA LEU A 81 -8.09 11.86 -10.03
C LEU A 81 -8.21 13.39 -10.08
N ALA A 82 -8.82 14.00 -9.05
CA ALA A 82 -9.11 15.42 -9.04
C ALA A 82 -7.92 16.28 -8.60
N GLN A 83 -7.07 15.77 -7.69
CA GLN A 83 -6.04 16.58 -7.00
C GLN A 83 -4.82 15.74 -6.62
N GLN A 84 -4.21 15.08 -7.59
CA GLN A 84 -3.08 14.17 -7.40
C GLN A 84 -1.94 14.79 -6.59
N THR A 85 -1.59 16.06 -6.87
CA THR A 85 -0.53 16.79 -6.17
C THR A 85 -0.82 16.89 -4.67
N ASP A 86 -2.05 17.19 -4.29
CA ASP A 86 -2.45 17.34 -2.89
C ASP A 86 -2.46 16.00 -2.15
N VAL A 87 -2.87 14.92 -2.84
CA VAL A 87 -2.81 13.56 -2.31
C VAL A 87 -1.36 13.17 -2.03
N MET A 88 -0.45 13.43 -2.99
CA MET A 88 0.98 13.15 -2.81
C MET A 88 1.59 14.01 -1.69
N ALA A 89 1.22 15.29 -1.60
CA ALA A 89 1.65 16.16 -0.51
C ALA A 89 1.14 15.66 0.86
N ALA A 90 -0.08 15.11 0.92
CA ALA A 90 -0.61 14.50 2.15
C ALA A 90 0.19 13.24 2.55
N VAL A 91 0.57 12.40 1.58
CA VAL A 91 1.47 11.26 1.83
C VAL A 91 2.79 11.73 2.43
N GLN A 92 3.41 12.75 1.85
CA GLN A 92 4.69 13.27 2.34
C GLN A 92 4.59 13.86 3.74
N ARG A 93 3.50 14.57 4.07
CA ARG A 93 3.25 15.06 5.44
C ARG A 93 3.15 13.90 6.44
N LEU A 94 2.45 12.82 6.08
CA LEU A 94 2.31 11.63 6.94
C LEU A 94 3.66 10.91 7.13
N ARG A 95 4.46 10.77 6.07
CA ARG A 95 5.80 10.16 6.14
C ARG A 95 6.75 10.99 7.01
N SER A 96 6.77 12.30 6.82
CA SER A 96 7.58 13.21 7.63
C SER A 96 7.19 13.15 9.11
N SER A 97 5.90 13.08 9.41
CA SER A 97 5.41 12.91 10.79
C SER A 97 5.84 11.57 11.39
N ALA A 98 5.73 10.47 10.62
CA ALA A 98 6.18 9.15 11.07
C ALA A 98 7.69 9.10 11.31
N GLN A 99 8.47 9.78 10.46
CA GLN A 99 9.92 9.90 10.62
C GLN A 99 10.30 10.72 11.86
N ALA A 100 9.64 11.86 12.06
CA ALA A 100 9.86 12.70 13.25
C ALA A 100 9.53 11.97 14.56
N ASN A 101 8.55 11.07 14.55
CA ASN A 101 8.19 10.23 15.67
C ASN A 101 9.11 8.99 15.82
N GLY A 102 10.15 8.85 14.99
CA GLY A 102 11.05 7.69 15.00
C GLY A 102 10.37 6.37 14.61
N ARG A 103 9.22 6.43 13.91
CA ARG A 103 8.44 5.25 13.51
C ARG A 103 8.67 4.83 12.06
N LEU A 104 9.26 5.70 11.26
CA LEU A 104 9.68 5.38 9.91
C LEU A 104 11.20 5.22 9.89
N THR A 105 11.64 3.98 9.84
CA THR A 105 13.06 3.59 9.83
C THR A 105 13.37 2.75 8.60
N SER A 106 14.65 2.52 8.34
CA SER A 106 15.13 1.62 7.28
C SER A 106 15.47 0.25 7.89
N PRO A 107 14.49 -0.65 8.08
CA PRO A 107 14.80 -2.03 8.44
C PRO A 107 15.46 -2.75 7.25
N PRO A 108 16.01 -3.96 7.43
CA PRO A 108 16.68 -4.69 6.34
C PRO A 108 15.84 -4.93 5.09
N GLN A 109 14.51 -4.78 5.20
CA GLN A 109 13.55 -5.07 4.14
C GLN A 109 13.19 -3.86 3.27
N GLN A 110 13.47 -2.64 3.74
CA GLN A 110 13.15 -1.41 3.00
C GLN A 110 14.21 -0.33 3.26
N THR A 111 14.39 0.51 2.26
CA THR A 111 15.23 1.71 2.36
C THR A 111 14.32 2.93 2.43
N VAL A 112 14.50 3.74 3.47
CA VAL A 112 13.86 5.04 3.62
C VAL A 112 14.92 6.09 3.34
N SER A 113 14.75 6.83 2.26
CA SER A 113 15.68 7.90 1.84
C SER A 113 14.97 9.25 1.83
N ALA A 114 15.73 10.29 2.18
CA ALA A 114 15.30 11.67 1.95
C ALA A 114 15.72 12.06 0.54
N GLU A 115 14.77 12.43 -0.29
CA GLU A 115 14.98 12.90 -1.65
C GLU A 115 14.49 14.33 -1.77
N THR A 116 14.90 15.02 -2.81
CA THR A 116 14.38 16.34 -3.14
C THR A 116 13.61 16.23 -4.44
N GLN A 117 12.31 16.41 -4.39
CA GLN A 117 11.45 16.52 -5.57
C GLN A 117 11.19 18.00 -5.86
N GLY A 118 11.90 18.54 -6.86
CA GLY A 118 11.91 19.98 -7.10
C GLY A 118 12.58 20.72 -5.94
N TRP A 119 11.84 21.56 -5.22
CA TRP A 119 12.31 22.35 -4.07
C TRP A 119 11.78 21.83 -2.73
N GLN A 120 11.06 20.70 -2.72
CA GLN A 120 10.45 20.15 -1.52
C GLN A 120 11.19 18.89 -1.08
N PRO A 121 11.47 18.72 0.22
CA PRO A 121 12.00 17.48 0.75
C PRO A 121 10.90 16.40 0.65
N ALA A 122 11.25 15.25 0.12
CA ALA A 122 10.38 14.09 -0.01
C ALA A 122 11.01 12.89 0.69
N VAL A 123 10.17 12.05 1.28
CA VAL A 123 10.59 10.78 1.88
C VAL A 123 10.20 9.66 0.91
N ALA A 124 11.20 9.01 0.33
CA ALA A 124 11.01 7.84 -0.53
C ALA A 124 11.11 6.56 0.30
N ILE A 125 10.25 5.60 0.02
CA ILE A 125 10.27 4.25 0.61
C ILE A 125 10.40 3.26 -0.53
N GLN A 126 11.53 2.57 -0.57
CA GLN A 126 11.84 1.59 -1.61
C GLN A 126 12.06 0.21 -0.98
N PRO A 127 11.67 -0.89 -1.62
CA PRO A 127 12.07 -2.21 -1.17
C PRO A 127 13.59 -2.35 -1.22
N ALA A 128 14.20 -3.01 -0.25
CA ALA A 128 15.65 -3.29 -0.25
C ALA A 128 16.02 -4.33 -1.32
N ASP A 129 15.08 -5.23 -1.63
CA ASP A 129 15.17 -6.22 -2.69
C ASP A 129 14.05 -5.92 -3.70
N PRO A 130 14.36 -5.63 -4.97
CA PRO A 130 13.35 -5.29 -5.98
C PRO A 130 12.35 -6.43 -6.25
N ASP A 131 12.73 -7.69 -5.98
CA ASP A 131 11.90 -8.86 -6.16
C ASP A 131 10.99 -9.16 -4.95
N VAL A 132 11.12 -8.37 -3.87
CA VAL A 132 10.41 -8.61 -2.61
C VAL A 132 9.80 -7.33 -2.09
N ILE A 133 8.48 -7.23 -2.15
CA ILE A 133 7.76 -6.08 -1.57
C ILE A 133 7.24 -6.47 -0.18
N TYR A 134 7.65 -5.70 0.83
CA TYR A 134 7.13 -5.82 2.19
C TYR A 134 5.97 -4.85 2.38
N VAL A 135 4.83 -5.38 2.83
CA VAL A 135 3.68 -4.58 3.21
C VAL A 135 3.67 -4.43 4.72
N PRO A 136 4.04 -3.26 5.25
CA PRO A 136 4.01 -3.06 6.70
C PRO A 136 2.55 -3.00 7.17
N ILE A 137 2.21 -3.85 8.15
CA ILE A 137 0.98 -3.71 8.92
C ILE A 137 1.31 -2.82 10.11
N TYR A 138 0.70 -1.65 10.18
CA TYR A 138 0.92 -0.71 11.26
C TYR A 138 -0.39 -0.14 11.80
N ASP A 139 -0.40 0.10 13.10
CA ASP A 139 -1.47 0.82 13.77
C ASP A 139 -1.24 2.33 13.56
N PRO A 140 -2.19 3.06 12.97
CA PRO A 140 -2.09 4.49 12.80
C PRO A 140 -1.82 5.26 14.09
N ALA A 141 -2.43 4.86 15.21
CA ALA A 141 -2.22 5.49 16.50
C ALA A 141 -0.77 5.34 16.99
N TYR A 142 -0.12 4.22 16.67
CA TYR A 142 1.27 3.99 17.01
C TYR A 142 2.23 4.82 16.15
N VAL A 143 1.93 4.97 14.87
CA VAL A 143 2.81 5.66 13.91
C VAL A 143 2.74 7.17 14.05
N TRP A 144 1.54 7.73 14.18
CA TRP A 144 1.31 9.18 14.22
C TRP A 144 0.98 9.71 15.63
N GLY A 145 1.07 8.85 16.65
CA GLY A 145 0.72 9.18 18.02
C GLY A 145 -0.76 8.92 18.33
N PRO A 146 -1.10 8.84 19.63
CA PRO A 146 -2.48 8.65 20.03
C PRO A 146 -3.31 9.81 19.54
N PRO A 147 -4.55 9.56 19.09
CA PRO A 147 -5.49 10.66 18.93
C PRO A 147 -5.52 11.43 20.25
N VAL A 148 -5.70 12.73 20.20
CA VAL A 148 -5.54 13.70 21.32
C VAL A 148 -6.35 13.35 22.58
N TRP A 149 -7.03 12.20 22.61
CA TRP A 149 -7.88 11.66 23.66
C TRP A 149 -7.35 10.28 24.11
N GLY A 150 -6.27 10.29 24.89
CA GLY A 150 -5.61 9.20 25.61
C GLY A 150 -6.18 7.77 25.51
N LEU A 151 -5.30 6.88 25.26
CA LEU A 151 -5.02 5.53 25.78
C LEU A 151 -4.39 4.61 24.72
N LEU A 152 -3.37 3.90 25.13
CA LEU A 152 -2.46 3.09 24.30
C LEU A 152 -3.11 1.82 23.74
N PRO A 153 -2.84 1.44 22.49
CA PRO A 153 -2.85 0.04 22.09
C PRO A 153 -1.48 -0.45 21.63
N PHE A 154 -1.20 -1.69 21.95
CA PHE A 154 0.01 -2.43 21.58
C PHE A 154 0.05 -2.70 20.08
N ALA A 155 1.21 -2.45 19.47
CA ALA A 155 1.46 -2.75 18.07
C ALA A 155 1.97 -4.18 17.88
N VAL A 156 1.36 -4.92 16.99
CA VAL A 156 1.91 -6.17 16.45
C VAL A 156 2.37 -5.88 15.02
N LEU A 157 3.67 -5.95 14.80
CA LEU A 157 4.28 -5.89 13.46
C LEU A 157 4.23 -7.29 12.85
N SER A 158 3.30 -7.50 11.93
CA SER A 158 3.32 -8.67 11.04
C SER A 158 3.78 -8.23 9.67
N CYS A 159 4.92 -8.76 9.22
CA CYS A 159 5.40 -8.57 7.84
C CYS A 159 4.99 -9.78 7.01
N VAL A 160 4.28 -9.54 5.92
CA VAL A 160 4.00 -10.57 4.90
C VAL A 160 5.05 -10.44 3.79
N ARG A 161 5.83 -11.50 3.60
CA ARG A 161 6.84 -11.60 2.53
C ARG A 161 6.21 -12.20 1.28
N ILE A 162 6.16 -11.44 0.20
CA ILE A 162 5.73 -11.94 -1.12
C ILE A 162 6.92 -11.86 -2.07
N ARG A 163 7.36 -12.99 -2.56
CA ARG A 163 8.43 -13.10 -3.56
C ARG A 163 7.80 -13.04 -4.96
N MET A 164 8.08 -11.97 -5.69
CA MET A 164 7.75 -11.91 -7.12
C MET A 164 8.75 -12.77 -7.89
N GLY A 165 8.25 -13.82 -8.53
CA GLY A 165 9.08 -14.60 -9.45
C GLY A 165 9.37 -13.77 -10.70
N THR A 166 10.64 -13.66 -11.05
CA THR A 166 11.08 -13.08 -12.31
C THR A 166 10.50 -13.87 -13.48
N CYS A 167 9.74 -13.22 -14.35
CA CYS A 167 9.47 -13.73 -15.70
C CYS A 167 10.74 -13.55 -16.54
N HIS A 168 11.32 -14.68 -16.95
CA HIS A 168 12.17 -14.75 -18.14
C HIS A 168 11.30 -14.95 -19.36
#